data_003467b9485e11f96eb4e71caf8f393d
#
_entry.id   003467b9485e11f96eb4e71caf8f393d
#
_cell.length_a   1.000
_cell.length_b   1.000
_cell.length_c   1.000
_cell.angle_alpha   90.00
_cell.angle_beta   90.00
_cell.angle_gamma   90.00
#
_symmetry.space_group_name_H-M   'P 1'
#
loop_
_entity.id
_entity.type
_entity.pdbx_description
1 polymer ?
#
loop_
_entity_poly.entity_id
_entity_poly.type
_entity_poly.pdbx_seq_one_letter_code
_entity_poly.pdbx_strand_id
1 'polypeptide(L)'
;MTVTETATISEKLSQSQILRDYERAFSEAPTGDEMRAMKVELESAMRAGAIGFSTSRTRNHQTPDGQPVASRVATWDEVRELVGVLGDLDAGIVEIANEEAGRDPQAQREYQVRLRDLAVESGRPVTFGMFSSRRAPDIWPPYFDLLDETAAMGGRMFIQAHSRALNVLMSFETRLPFDKFPVWKELRKKSLADQEAGLRDPVLRARLVESANGNHEEKQGVGAEMRRPDYDWLLVMDSVAGPHRTVADLARERGKDPVEVMIEVALEHKLKVFFRQPLFNEDQDHVLAMMRHPRSVVTFSDSGAHVSQIMDSSLQTHVLSHWVREKGALSLEEAVRMLTLEPATAWGFDDRGLIRVGMAADLIVFDPAKVAPLMPEVRHDLPAGARRLVQKAAGISATVVNGQVLMRNGEHTGVYPGQLLRGPLAAAR
;
A
#
# COMPACT_ATOMS: atom_id res chain seq x y z
N MET A 1 -10.66 14.05 -21.54
CA MET A 1 -9.33 14.68 -21.44
C MET A 1 -8.47 14.16 -22.58
N THR A 2 -7.99 15.02 -23.45
CA THR A 2 -7.06 14.63 -24.52
C THR A 2 -5.67 14.42 -23.90
N VAL A 3 -4.86 13.55 -24.53
CA VAL A 3 -3.48 13.24 -24.08
C VAL A 3 -2.63 14.52 -23.87
N THR A 4 -2.93 15.58 -24.59
CA THR A 4 -2.29 16.90 -24.48
C THR A 4 -2.54 17.62 -23.14
N GLU A 5 -3.74 17.50 -22.56
CA GLU A 5 -4.05 18.12 -21.24
C GLU A 5 -3.39 17.37 -20.08
N THR A 6 -3.24 16.06 -20.21
CA THR A 6 -2.54 15.24 -19.19
C THR A 6 -1.03 15.51 -19.20
N ALA A 7 -0.44 15.70 -20.38
CA ALA A 7 0.97 16.09 -20.52
C ALA A 7 1.21 17.49 -19.92
N THR A 8 0.30 18.43 -20.11
CA THR A 8 0.41 19.81 -19.57
C THR A 8 0.35 19.83 -18.04
N ILE A 9 -0.47 18.98 -17.41
CA ILE A 9 -0.51 18.85 -15.92
C ILE A 9 0.77 18.18 -15.41
N SER A 10 1.25 17.14 -16.07
CA SER A 10 2.52 16.48 -15.74
C SER A 10 3.72 17.41 -15.95
N GLU A 11 3.73 18.20 -17.02
CA GLU A 11 4.75 19.22 -17.28
C GLU A 11 4.73 20.35 -16.24
N LYS A 12 3.55 20.83 -15.84
CA LYS A 12 3.44 21.85 -14.79
C LYS A 12 3.83 21.34 -13.41
N LEU A 13 3.46 20.12 -13.06
CA LEU A 13 3.91 19.47 -11.82
C LEU A 13 5.42 19.21 -11.83
N SER A 14 5.99 18.84 -12.97
CA SER A 14 7.44 18.73 -13.13
C SER A 14 8.13 20.10 -13.14
N GLN A 15 7.48 21.16 -13.62
CA GLN A 15 8.00 22.53 -13.57
C GLN A 15 8.02 23.10 -12.15
N SER A 16 7.05 22.78 -11.29
CA SER A 16 7.12 23.17 -9.87
C SER A 16 8.24 22.44 -9.12
N GLN A 17 8.59 21.22 -9.54
CA GLN A 17 9.79 20.52 -9.09
C GLN A 17 11.07 21.02 -9.74
N ILE A 18 11.01 21.54 -10.98
CA ILE A 18 12.13 22.09 -11.76
C ILE A 18 12.45 23.53 -11.34
N LEU A 19 11.56 24.24 -10.65
CA LEU A 19 11.84 25.57 -10.07
C LEU A 19 12.92 25.51 -8.97
N ARG A 20 13.22 24.31 -8.47
CA ARG A 20 14.46 24.02 -7.76
C ARG A 20 15.42 23.35 -8.72
N ASP A 21 16.67 23.81 -8.72
CA ASP A 21 17.75 22.98 -9.25
C ASP A 21 17.60 21.58 -8.65
N TYR A 22 17.66 20.52 -9.49
CA TYR A 22 17.41 19.14 -9.07
C TYR A 22 18.24 18.74 -7.84
N GLU A 23 19.48 19.20 -7.76
CA GLU A 23 20.37 18.93 -6.62
C GLU A 23 19.93 19.65 -5.34
N ARG A 24 19.44 20.88 -5.45
CA ARG A 24 18.97 21.67 -4.30
C ARG A 24 17.67 21.11 -3.70
N ALA A 25 16.79 20.54 -4.51
CA ALA A 25 15.51 19.98 -4.02
C ALA A 25 15.67 18.88 -2.99
N PHE A 26 16.84 18.24 -2.93
CA PHE A 26 17.14 17.16 -1.98
C PHE A 26 17.99 17.60 -0.78
N SER A 27 18.36 18.87 -0.69
CA SER A 27 19.27 19.36 0.35
C SER A 27 18.89 20.69 0.99
N GLU A 28 18.08 21.52 0.31
CA GLU A 28 17.77 22.88 0.75
C GLU A 28 16.26 23.12 0.85
N ALA A 29 15.86 24.00 1.76
CA ALA A 29 14.50 24.52 1.83
C ALA A 29 14.20 25.42 0.61
N PRO A 30 12.92 25.55 0.18
CA PRO A 30 12.53 26.46 -0.89
C PRO A 30 12.75 27.92 -0.50
N THR A 31 13.10 28.72 -1.50
CA THR A 31 13.07 30.18 -1.36
C THR A 31 11.63 30.68 -1.25
N GLY A 32 11.44 31.92 -0.81
CA GLY A 32 10.10 32.53 -0.75
C GLY A 32 9.40 32.63 -2.11
N ASP A 33 10.14 32.75 -3.21
CA ASP A 33 9.58 32.77 -4.57
C ASP A 33 9.12 31.38 -5.01
N GLU A 34 9.93 30.34 -4.73
CA GLU A 34 9.59 28.95 -4.99
C GLU A 34 8.37 28.51 -4.16
N MET A 35 8.30 28.89 -2.89
CA MET A 35 7.14 28.62 -2.05
C MET A 35 5.87 29.26 -2.61
N ARG A 36 5.91 30.51 -3.04
CA ARG A 36 4.77 31.18 -3.70
C ARG A 36 4.34 30.45 -4.97
N ALA A 37 5.28 29.99 -5.79
CA ALA A 37 4.99 29.24 -7.01
C ALA A 37 4.34 27.88 -6.67
N MET A 38 4.84 27.13 -5.69
CA MET A 38 4.24 25.87 -5.25
C MET A 38 2.80 26.05 -4.73
N LYS A 39 2.54 27.10 -3.96
CA LYS A 39 1.18 27.43 -3.48
C LYS A 39 0.21 27.73 -4.64
N VAL A 40 0.64 28.47 -5.65
CA VAL A 40 -0.16 28.75 -6.86
C VAL A 40 -0.47 27.49 -7.64
N GLU A 41 0.51 26.60 -7.83
CA GLU A 41 0.29 25.33 -8.52
C GLU A 41 -0.63 24.40 -7.74
N LEU A 42 -0.50 24.33 -6.41
CA LEU A 42 -1.40 23.55 -5.55
C LEU A 42 -2.84 24.10 -5.64
N GLU A 43 -3.05 25.40 -5.54
CA GLU A 43 -4.37 26.01 -5.71
C GLU A 43 -4.95 25.69 -7.10
N SER A 44 -4.15 25.81 -8.15
CA SER A 44 -4.56 25.48 -9.52
C SER A 44 -4.99 24.02 -9.65
N ALA A 45 -4.24 23.09 -9.05
CA ALA A 45 -4.58 21.66 -9.02
C ALA A 45 -5.90 21.40 -8.28
N MET A 46 -6.10 22.03 -7.12
CA MET A 46 -7.33 21.91 -6.34
C MET A 46 -8.54 22.43 -7.12
N ARG A 47 -8.43 23.57 -7.79
CA ARG A 47 -9.49 24.14 -8.66
C ARG A 47 -9.73 23.28 -9.92
N ALA A 48 -8.73 22.57 -10.41
CA ALA A 48 -8.89 21.59 -11.50
C ALA A 48 -9.59 20.30 -11.05
N GLY A 49 -9.79 20.10 -9.74
CA GLY A 49 -10.53 18.97 -9.15
C GLY A 49 -9.66 17.94 -8.47
N ALA A 50 -8.46 18.28 -8.02
CA ALA A 50 -7.72 17.44 -7.08
C ALA A 50 -8.53 17.28 -5.79
N ILE A 51 -8.46 16.08 -5.19
CA ILE A 51 -9.19 15.76 -3.95
C ILE A 51 -8.40 16.12 -2.70
N GLY A 52 -7.12 16.47 -2.84
CA GLY A 52 -6.27 16.80 -1.71
C GLY A 52 -4.80 16.94 -2.08
N PHE A 53 -3.97 17.03 -1.05
CA PHE A 53 -2.52 17.13 -1.11
C PHE A 53 -1.90 15.96 -0.33
N SER A 54 -0.93 15.29 -0.92
CA SER A 54 -0.18 14.24 -0.22
C SER A 54 1.31 14.54 -0.18
N THR A 55 1.95 14.14 0.93
CA THR A 55 3.39 14.27 1.11
C THR A 55 3.97 13.05 1.82
N SER A 56 5.26 12.82 1.66
CA SER A 56 5.95 11.70 2.28
C SER A 56 7.06 12.18 3.19
N ARG A 57 7.08 11.64 4.40
CA ARG A 57 8.15 11.87 5.37
C ARG A 57 8.86 10.57 5.80
N THR A 58 8.41 9.42 5.28
CA THR A 58 9.00 8.13 5.59
C THR A 58 10.40 7.95 4.99
N ARG A 59 11.31 7.31 5.72
CA ARG A 59 12.65 6.94 5.24
C ARG A 59 12.63 5.95 4.07
N ASN A 60 11.51 5.25 3.88
CA ASN A 60 11.37 4.25 2.82
C ASN A 60 11.24 4.87 1.43
N HIS A 61 10.88 6.16 1.32
CA HIS A 61 10.80 6.84 0.03
C HIS A 61 12.13 7.47 -0.34
N GLN A 62 12.75 6.91 -1.37
CA GLN A 62 14.05 7.32 -1.90
C GLN A 62 13.98 7.37 -3.43
N THR A 63 14.86 8.17 -4.01
CA THR A 63 15.11 8.16 -5.45
C THR A 63 15.81 6.86 -5.88
N PRO A 64 15.85 6.52 -7.18
CA PRO A 64 16.52 5.31 -7.66
C PRO A 64 18.03 5.23 -7.30
N ASP A 65 18.68 6.35 -7.06
CA ASP A 65 20.08 6.48 -6.63
C ASP A 65 20.25 6.52 -5.09
N GLY A 66 19.13 6.35 -4.34
CA GLY A 66 19.13 6.20 -2.88
C GLY A 66 19.11 7.53 -2.11
N GLN A 67 18.90 8.67 -2.79
CA GLN A 67 18.74 9.95 -2.11
C GLN A 67 17.31 10.07 -1.51
N PRO A 68 17.11 10.84 -0.43
CA PRO A 68 15.78 11.12 0.07
C PRO A 68 14.97 11.88 -1.00
N VAL A 69 13.69 11.56 -1.17
CA VAL A 69 12.81 12.40 -2.01
C VAL A 69 12.64 13.81 -1.41
N ALA A 70 12.41 14.82 -2.23
CA ALA A 70 12.35 16.22 -1.82
C ALA A 70 11.39 16.48 -0.64
N SER A 71 10.24 15.81 -0.59
CA SER A 71 9.28 15.92 0.51
C SER A 71 9.82 15.48 1.87
N ARG A 72 10.84 14.61 1.92
CA ARG A 72 11.48 14.19 3.17
C ARG A 72 12.39 15.25 3.78
N VAL A 73 12.95 16.12 2.96
CA VAL A 73 13.81 17.24 3.40
C VAL A 73 13.02 18.55 3.58
N ALA A 74 11.75 18.55 3.19
CA ALA A 74 10.83 19.65 3.42
C ALA A 74 10.75 20.01 4.91
N THR A 75 10.78 21.29 5.24
CA THR A 75 10.55 21.75 6.61
C THR A 75 9.09 21.59 7.02
N TRP A 76 8.80 21.55 8.32
CA TRP A 76 7.40 21.54 8.78
C TRP A 76 6.68 22.85 8.45
N ASP A 77 7.39 23.98 8.37
CA ASP A 77 6.82 25.26 7.95
C ASP A 77 6.40 25.20 6.48
N GLU A 78 7.21 24.59 5.61
CA GLU A 78 6.84 24.33 4.21
C GLU A 78 5.54 23.48 4.13
N VAL A 79 5.46 22.40 4.88
CA VAL A 79 4.26 21.55 4.91
C VAL A 79 3.04 22.33 5.39
N ARG A 80 3.18 23.12 6.46
CA ARG A 80 2.09 23.95 7.01
C ARG A 80 1.63 25.02 6.02
N GLU A 81 2.54 25.68 5.32
CA GLU A 81 2.20 26.68 4.31
C GLU A 81 1.44 26.07 3.12
N LEU A 82 1.86 24.90 2.65
CA LEU A 82 1.16 24.20 1.56
C LEU A 82 -0.22 23.70 2.01
N VAL A 83 -0.32 23.11 3.19
CA VAL A 83 -1.61 22.68 3.75
C VAL A 83 -2.52 23.88 4.04
N GLY A 84 -1.95 25.03 4.40
CA GLY A 84 -2.68 26.28 4.56
C GLY A 84 -3.49 26.69 3.32
N VAL A 85 -2.97 26.39 2.09
CA VAL A 85 -3.71 26.63 0.84
C VAL A 85 -5.03 25.84 0.81
N LEU A 86 -5.04 24.60 1.29
CA LEU A 86 -6.27 23.80 1.38
C LEU A 86 -7.23 24.37 2.42
N GLY A 87 -6.69 24.91 3.53
CA GLY A 87 -7.46 25.62 4.55
C GLY A 87 -8.15 26.87 3.97
N ASP A 88 -7.39 27.71 3.28
CA ASP A 88 -7.90 28.94 2.62
C ASP A 88 -8.98 28.64 1.57
N LEU A 89 -8.87 27.49 0.90
CA LEU A 89 -9.86 27.03 -0.09
C LEU A 89 -11.06 26.31 0.55
N ASP A 90 -11.02 26.00 1.84
CA ASP A 90 -11.97 25.14 2.55
C ASP A 90 -12.23 23.80 1.83
N ALA A 91 -11.20 23.22 1.22
CA ALA A 91 -11.34 22.02 0.41
C ALA A 91 -10.09 21.14 0.48
N GLY A 92 -10.31 19.83 0.29
CA GLY A 92 -9.25 18.85 0.17
C GLY A 92 -8.93 18.11 1.48
N ILE A 93 -8.19 17.02 1.30
CA ILE A 93 -7.70 16.12 2.36
C ILE A 93 -6.17 16.13 2.31
N VAL A 94 -5.53 16.04 3.46
CA VAL A 94 -4.08 15.94 3.58
C VAL A 94 -3.70 14.48 3.89
N GLU A 95 -2.90 13.86 3.05
CA GLU A 95 -2.37 12.52 3.27
C GLU A 95 -0.87 12.57 3.54
N ILE A 96 -0.42 11.90 4.60
CA ILE A 96 0.99 11.90 5.00
C ILE A 96 1.49 10.47 5.17
N ALA A 97 2.52 10.08 4.40
CA ALA A 97 3.30 8.91 4.77
C ALA A 97 4.19 9.28 5.96
N ASN A 98 3.90 8.69 7.13
CA ASN A 98 4.42 9.11 8.43
C ASN A 98 5.94 9.16 8.51
N GLU A 99 6.43 10.15 9.25
CA GLU A 99 7.82 10.25 9.68
C GLU A 99 8.13 9.15 10.72
N GLU A 100 9.29 8.55 10.62
CA GLU A 100 9.75 7.62 11.64
C GLU A 100 10.41 8.41 12.79
N ALA A 101 9.63 8.73 13.82
CA ALA A 101 10.11 9.42 15.01
C ALA A 101 11.00 8.53 15.93
N GLY A 102 11.29 7.30 15.51
CA GLY A 102 12.06 6.35 16.29
C GLY A 102 11.31 5.79 17.48
N ARG A 103 12.07 5.39 18.53
CA ARG A 103 11.51 4.85 19.78
C ARG A 103 11.51 5.86 20.94
N ASP A 104 11.98 7.07 20.71
CA ASP A 104 11.95 8.13 21.71
C ASP A 104 10.50 8.63 21.87
N PRO A 105 9.88 8.47 23.07
CA PRO A 105 8.51 8.89 23.29
C PRO A 105 8.31 10.40 23.12
N GLN A 106 9.32 11.21 23.41
CA GLN A 106 9.24 12.66 23.25
C GLN A 106 9.19 13.00 21.75
N ALA A 107 10.09 12.45 20.93
CA ALA A 107 10.10 12.68 19.49
C ALA A 107 8.81 12.18 18.82
N GLN A 108 8.28 11.05 19.28
CA GLN A 108 6.97 10.55 18.82
C GLN A 108 5.84 11.52 19.15
N ARG A 109 5.81 12.03 20.40
CA ARG A 109 4.78 12.99 20.82
C ARG A 109 4.89 14.32 20.07
N GLU A 110 6.08 14.83 19.86
CA GLU A 110 6.32 16.03 19.07
C GLU A 110 5.79 15.88 17.64
N TYR A 111 6.02 14.73 17.00
CA TYR A 111 5.48 14.45 15.68
C TYR A 111 3.95 14.37 15.68
N GLN A 112 3.36 13.69 16.67
CA GLN A 112 1.90 13.60 16.82
C GLN A 112 1.26 14.99 17.02
N VAL A 113 1.88 15.86 17.83
CA VAL A 113 1.41 17.22 18.02
C VAL A 113 1.43 18.01 16.70
N ARG A 114 2.46 17.86 15.88
CA ARG A 114 2.52 18.49 14.54
C ARG A 114 1.38 18.04 13.64
N LEU A 115 1.05 16.74 13.63
CA LEU A 115 -0.08 16.20 12.85
C LEU A 115 -1.42 16.77 13.34
N ARG A 116 -1.63 16.79 14.66
CA ARG A 116 -2.82 17.37 15.29
C ARG A 116 -3.00 18.84 14.91
N ASP A 117 -1.94 19.62 15.13
CA ASP A 117 -1.95 21.06 14.88
C ASP A 117 -2.20 21.34 13.41
N LEU A 118 -1.63 20.55 12.50
CA LEU A 118 -1.90 20.65 11.07
C LEU A 118 -3.39 20.47 10.74
N ALA A 119 -4.05 19.47 11.36
CA ALA A 119 -5.48 19.22 11.17
C ALA A 119 -6.37 20.31 11.78
N VAL A 120 -6.02 20.80 12.97
CA VAL A 120 -6.78 21.83 13.70
C VAL A 120 -6.62 23.20 13.03
N GLU A 121 -5.39 23.62 12.71
CA GLU A 121 -5.10 24.93 12.14
C GLU A 121 -5.64 25.08 10.71
N SER A 122 -5.51 24.04 9.89
CA SER A 122 -6.01 24.09 8.51
C SER A 122 -7.52 23.84 8.41
N GLY A 123 -8.14 23.23 9.43
CA GLY A 123 -9.53 22.74 9.36
C GLY A 123 -9.73 21.60 8.34
N ARG A 124 -8.65 21.05 7.78
CA ARG A 124 -8.72 19.97 6.78
C ARG A 124 -8.49 18.61 7.40
N PRO A 125 -9.14 17.56 6.86
CA PRO A 125 -8.85 16.19 7.30
C PRO A 125 -7.40 15.83 7.05
N VAL A 126 -6.74 15.25 8.05
CA VAL A 126 -5.41 14.65 7.91
C VAL A 126 -5.54 13.13 8.00
N THR A 127 -4.92 12.39 7.09
CA THR A 127 -4.97 10.93 7.06
C THR A 127 -3.60 10.33 6.82
N PHE A 128 -3.41 9.12 7.32
CA PHE A 128 -2.19 8.33 7.14
C PHE A 128 -2.48 6.83 7.32
N GLY A 129 -1.64 5.99 6.71
CA GLY A 129 -1.67 4.55 6.96
C GLY A 129 -1.18 4.21 8.37
N MET A 130 -1.85 3.26 9.03
CA MET A 130 -1.46 2.78 10.36
C MET A 130 -1.34 1.26 10.39
N PHE A 131 -0.26 0.80 11.02
CA PHE A 131 0.07 -0.62 11.12
C PHE A 131 0.55 -0.93 12.53
N SER A 132 0.27 -2.16 12.98
CA SER A 132 0.97 -2.75 14.12
C SER A 132 2.22 -3.49 13.64
N SER A 133 3.18 -3.69 14.55
CA SER A 133 4.36 -4.49 14.28
C SER A 133 4.68 -5.33 15.51
N ARG A 134 4.93 -6.64 15.34
CA ARG A 134 5.41 -7.50 16.43
C ARG A 134 6.72 -7.04 17.04
N ARG A 135 7.52 -6.27 16.27
CA ARG A 135 8.79 -5.70 16.73
C ARG A 135 8.62 -4.42 17.54
N ALA A 136 7.45 -3.81 17.47
CA ALA A 136 7.13 -2.56 18.14
C ALA A 136 5.60 -2.47 18.37
N PRO A 137 5.04 -3.33 19.26
CA PRO A 137 3.59 -3.46 19.44
C PRO A 137 2.93 -2.20 20.02
N ASP A 138 3.70 -1.36 20.72
CA ASP A 138 3.20 -0.19 21.43
C ASP A 138 3.22 1.10 20.60
N ILE A 139 3.64 1.05 19.32
CA ILE A 139 3.74 2.26 18.49
C ILE A 139 2.38 2.77 18.04
N TRP A 140 1.43 1.89 17.73
CA TRP A 140 0.16 2.29 17.14
C TRP A 140 -0.89 2.84 18.12
N PRO A 141 -1.02 2.36 19.39
CA PRO A 141 -2.08 2.83 20.28
C PRO A 141 -2.06 4.35 20.54
N PRO A 142 -0.90 5.02 20.75
CA PRO A 142 -0.86 6.47 20.96
C PRO A 142 -1.43 7.30 19.80
N TYR A 143 -1.49 6.73 18.57
CA TYR A 143 -2.13 7.43 17.46
C TYR A 143 -3.65 7.42 17.55
N PHE A 144 -4.27 6.46 18.21
CA PHE A 144 -5.71 6.49 18.47
C PHE A 144 -6.07 7.57 19.50
N ASP A 145 -5.26 7.70 20.53
CA ASP A 145 -5.41 8.81 21.49
C ASP A 145 -5.27 10.16 20.76
N LEU A 146 -4.33 10.27 19.82
CA LEU A 146 -4.16 11.45 18.97
C LEU A 146 -5.41 11.76 18.11
N LEU A 147 -6.05 10.74 17.54
CA LEU A 147 -7.29 10.93 16.74
C LEU A 147 -8.40 11.53 17.60
N ASP A 148 -8.58 11.04 18.83
CA ASP A 148 -9.61 11.51 19.74
C ASP A 148 -9.26 12.90 20.30
N GLU A 149 -8.00 13.16 20.64
CA GLU A 149 -7.50 14.49 21.02
C GLU A 149 -7.75 15.52 19.91
N THR A 150 -7.40 15.17 18.67
CA THR A 150 -7.61 16.04 17.49
C THR A 150 -9.10 16.39 17.31
N ALA A 151 -9.97 15.40 17.45
CA ALA A 151 -11.42 15.62 17.35
C ALA A 151 -11.96 16.48 18.50
N ALA A 152 -11.48 16.30 19.72
CA ALA A 152 -11.85 17.14 20.87
C ALA A 152 -11.46 18.61 20.68
N MET A 153 -10.41 18.89 19.87
CA MET A 153 -9.98 20.22 19.48
C MET A 153 -10.67 20.77 18.22
N GLY A 154 -11.65 20.05 17.67
CA GLY A 154 -12.39 20.45 16.46
C GLY A 154 -11.69 20.12 15.13
N GLY A 155 -10.54 19.47 15.15
CA GLY A 155 -9.86 18.98 13.97
C GLY A 155 -10.46 17.66 13.45
N ARG A 156 -10.13 17.29 12.22
CA ARG A 156 -10.50 16.01 11.62
C ARG A 156 -9.26 15.20 11.27
N MET A 157 -9.19 14.00 11.79
CA MET A 157 -8.10 13.07 11.51
C MET A 157 -8.64 11.65 11.47
N PHE A 158 -8.18 10.84 10.53
CA PHE A 158 -8.54 9.43 10.45
C PHE A 158 -7.36 8.60 9.95
N ILE A 159 -7.31 7.33 10.35
CA ILE A 159 -6.33 6.38 9.85
C ILE A 159 -6.88 5.52 8.71
N GLN A 160 -5.99 5.12 7.83
CA GLN A 160 -6.24 4.11 6.82
C GLN A 160 -5.72 2.76 7.34
N ALA A 161 -6.64 1.86 7.68
CA ALA A 161 -6.33 0.54 8.19
C ALA A 161 -6.27 -0.50 7.06
N HIS A 162 -5.44 -1.51 7.26
CA HIS A 162 -5.39 -2.72 6.45
C HIS A 162 -6.14 -3.84 7.16
N SER A 163 -6.87 -4.68 6.44
CA SER A 163 -7.70 -5.73 7.04
C SER A 163 -6.94 -7.02 7.41
N ARG A 164 -5.67 -7.11 7.09
CA ARG A 164 -4.80 -8.28 7.35
C ARG A 164 -3.34 -7.85 7.47
N ALA A 165 -2.42 -8.80 7.59
CA ALA A 165 -1.01 -8.51 7.49
C ALA A 165 -0.67 -7.89 6.12
N LEU A 166 0.13 -6.82 6.10
CA LEU A 166 0.76 -6.30 4.90
C LEU A 166 1.90 -7.23 4.51
N ASN A 167 1.83 -7.83 3.33
CA ASN A 167 2.73 -8.89 2.93
C ASN A 167 3.54 -8.56 1.68
N VAL A 168 4.76 -9.08 1.66
CA VAL A 168 5.52 -9.22 0.42
C VAL A 168 5.42 -10.65 -0.07
N LEU A 169 5.08 -10.81 -1.34
CA LEU A 169 5.08 -12.08 -2.06
C LEU A 169 6.36 -12.21 -2.87
N MET A 170 7.07 -13.30 -2.66
CA MET A 170 8.33 -13.62 -3.35
C MET A 170 8.20 -14.95 -4.05
N SER A 171 8.75 -15.06 -5.24
CA SER A 171 8.68 -16.27 -6.07
C SER A 171 9.82 -16.27 -7.09
N PHE A 172 10.13 -17.45 -7.64
CA PHE A 172 11.01 -17.54 -8.81
C PHE A 172 10.41 -16.89 -10.07
N GLU A 173 9.09 -16.75 -10.14
CA GLU A 173 8.44 -15.98 -11.21
C GLU A 173 8.53 -14.46 -11.00
N THR A 174 8.78 -13.99 -9.78
CA THR A 174 8.87 -12.56 -9.45
C THR A 174 10.28 -12.21 -8.95
N ARG A 175 10.43 -11.90 -7.67
CA ARG A 175 11.70 -11.58 -7.03
C ARG A 175 11.91 -12.41 -5.78
N LEU A 176 13.18 -12.65 -5.45
CA LEU A 176 13.61 -13.34 -4.25
C LEU A 176 14.54 -12.44 -3.43
N PRO A 177 14.66 -12.66 -2.13
CA PRO A 177 15.54 -11.85 -1.27
C PRO A 177 17.02 -12.01 -1.61
N PHE A 178 17.37 -12.97 -2.45
CA PHE A 178 18.72 -13.31 -2.86
C PHE A 178 19.11 -12.73 -4.22
N ASP A 179 18.20 -12.13 -4.96
CA ASP A 179 18.41 -11.66 -6.35
C ASP A 179 19.52 -10.60 -6.47
N LYS A 180 19.95 -9.99 -5.35
CA LYS A 180 21.08 -9.05 -5.30
C LYS A 180 22.46 -9.73 -5.40
N PHE A 181 22.57 -11.03 -5.08
CA PHE A 181 23.85 -11.72 -5.04
C PHE A 181 24.32 -12.17 -6.42
N PRO A 182 25.63 -12.12 -6.72
CA PRO A 182 26.14 -12.41 -8.05
C PRO A 182 25.70 -13.78 -8.58
N VAL A 183 25.83 -14.85 -7.77
CA VAL A 183 25.46 -16.22 -8.19
C VAL A 183 23.95 -16.32 -8.49
N TRP A 184 23.12 -15.69 -7.65
CA TRP A 184 21.68 -15.63 -7.87
C TRP A 184 21.32 -14.80 -9.09
N LYS A 185 21.94 -13.64 -9.29
CA LYS A 185 21.74 -12.80 -10.48
C LYS A 185 21.98 -13.57 -11.78
N GLU A 186 23.03 -14.37 -11.85
CA GLU A 186 23.34 -15.16 -13.04
C GLU A 186 22.28 -16.25 -13.29
N LEU A 187 21.80 -16.92 -12.24
CA LEU A 187 20.69 -17.87 -12.38
C LEU A 187 19.39 -17.16 -12.80
N ARG A 188 19.07 -16.05 -12.18
CA ARG A 188 17.79 -15.33 -12.36
C ARG A 188 17.66 -14.65 -13.73
N LYS A 189 18.73 -14.46 -14.47
CA LYS A 189 18.71 -14.00 -15.87
C LYS A 189 18.21 -15.08 -16.85
N LYS A 190 18.21 -16.33 -16.46
CA LYS A 190 17.86 -17.47 -17.31
C LYS A 190 16.32 -17.68 -17.38
N SER A 191 15.88 -18.47 -18.34
CA SER A 191 14.49 -18.91 -18.39
C SER A 191 14.11 -19.70 -17.13
N LEU A 192 12.82 -19.78 -16.78
CA LEU A 192 12.38 -20.57 -15.61
C LEU A 192 12.77 -22.06 -15.76
N ALA A 193 12.74 -22.60 -16.98
CA ALA A 193 13.17 -23.98 -17.23
C ALA A 193 14.68 -24.17 -16.93
N ASP A 194 15.52 -23.22 -17.36
CA ASP A 194 16.95 -23.27 -17.09
C ASP A 194 17.27 -22.99 -15.61
N GLN A 195 16.45 -22.16 -14.94
CA GLN A 195 16.53 -21.97 -13.51
C GLN A 195 16.21 -23.28 -12.78
N GLU A 196 15.14 -23.97 -13.16
CA GLU A 196 14.77 -25.27 -12.59
C GLU A 196 15.88 -26.30 -12.76
N ALA A 197 16.46 -26.41 -13.95
CA ALA A 197 17.59 -27.30 -14.20
C ALA A 197 18.81 -26.94 -13.35
N GLY A 198 19.15 -25.65 -13.25
CA GLY A 198 20.26 -25.18 -12.43
C GLY A 198 20.06 -25.41 -10.92
N LEU A 199 18.83 -25.29 -10.42
CA LEU A 199 18.48 -25.59 -9.01
C LEU A 199 18.55 -27.08 -8.67
N ARG A 200 18.48 -27.97 -9.67
CA ARG A 200 18.67 -29.43 -9.52
C ARG A 200 20.15 -29.83 -9.52
N ASP A 201 21.05 -28.98 -10.03
CA ASP A 201 22.48 -29.20 -9.97
C ASP A 201 23.00 -29.01 -8.54
N PRO A 202 23.55 -30.08 -7.90
CA PRO A 202 23.97 -29.99 -6.51
C PRO A 202 25.14 -29.02 -6.27
N VAL A 203 26.01 -28.83 -7.26
CA VAL A 203 27.16 -27.91 -7.15
C VAL A 203 26.70 -26.48 -7.17
N LEU A 204 25.81 -26.12 -8.12
CA LEU A 204 25.24 -24.77 -8.19
C LEU A 204 24.38 -24.49 -6.96
N ARG A 205 23.55 -25.47 -6.54
CA ARG A 205 22.71 -25.33 -5.34
C ARG A 205 23.54 -24.99 -4.10
N ALA A 206 24.61 -25.74 -3.84
CA ALA A 206 25.49 -25.49 -2.69
C ALA A 206 26.05 -24.04 -2.72
N ARG A 207 26.48 -23.55 -3.89
CA ARG A 207 26.95 -22.17 -4.07
C ARG A 207 25.84 -21.13 -3.85
N LEU A 208 24.61 -21.41 -4.25
CA LEU A 208 23.46 -20.53 -4.02
C LEU A 208 23.14 -20.42 -2.53
N VAL A 209 23.13 -21.55 -1.81
CA VAL A 209 22.90 -21.59 -0.36
C VAL A 209 24.01 -20.85 0.40
N GLU A 210 25.27 -21.13 0.09
CA GLU A 210 26.42 -20.43 0.67
C GLU A 210 26.33 -18.91 0.45
N SER A 211 26.04 -18.49 -0.79
CA SER A 211 25.90 -17.07 -1.14
C SER A 211 24.75 -16.40 -0.40
N ALA A 212 23.61 -17.09 -0.20
CA ALA A 212 22.47 -16.56 0.52
C ALA A 212 22.69 -16.45 2.03
N ASN A 213 23.59 -17.26 2.60
CA ASN A 213 23.94 -17.25 4.02
C ASN A 213 25.18 -16.39 4.34
N GLY A 214 25.84 -15.85 3.31
CA GLY A 214 27.01 -14.99 3.45
C GLY A 214 26.72 -13.67 4.15
N ASN A 215 27.76 -12.89 4.39
CA ASN A 215 27.63 -11.59 5.04
C ASN A 215 26.91 -10.60 4.09
N HIS A 216 25.72 -10.22 4.46
CA HIS A 216 24.93 -9.22 3.75
C HIS A 216 25.24 -7.85 4.35
N GLU A 217 26.06 -7.06 3.69
CA GLU A 217 26.00 -5.62 3.95
C GLU A 217 24.58 -5.19 3.67
N GLU A 218 23.88 -4.72 4.70
CA GLU A 218 22.57 -4.11 4.57
C GLU A 218 22.71 -2.78 3.83
N LYS A 219 22.88 -2.85 2.51
CA LYS A 219 22.61 -1.68 1.70
C LYS A 219 21.10 -1.44 1.80
N GLN A 220 20.72 -0.29 2.31
CA GLN A 220 19.36 0.17 2.23
C GLN A 220 18.95 0.12 0.76
N GLY A 221 18.12 -0.82 0.42
CA GLY A 221 17.61 -1.02 -0.93
C GLY A 221 16.10 -0.87 -0.93
N VAL A 222 15.60 -0.42 -2.05
CA VAL A 222 14.16 -0.31 -2.31
C VAL A 222 13.65 -1.69 -2.72
N GLY A 223 12.75 -2.25 -1.93
CA GLY A 223 12.09 -3.51 -2.21
C GLY A 223 12.38 -4.61 -1.19
N ALA A 224 11.53 -5.61 -1.21
CA ALA A 224 11.58 -6.70 -0.24
C ALA A 224 12.77 -7.63 -0.46
N GLU A 225 13.28 -7.72 -1.69
CA GLU A 225 14.47 -8.47 -2.04
C GLU A 225 15.75 -7.95 -1.41
N MET A 226 15.71 -6.74 -0.84
CA MET A 226 16.86 -6.15 -0.17
C MET A 226 16.91 -6.48 1.34
N ARG A 227 15.85 -7.07 1.87
CA ARG A 227 15.77 -7.45 3.29
C ARG A 227 16.20 -8.91 3.46
N ARG A 228 16.90 -9.19 4.56
CA ARG A 228 17.16 -10.58 4.96
C ARG A 228 15.83 -11.26 5.32
N PRO A 229 15.54 -12.46 4.79
CA PRO A 229 14.33 -13.19 5.16
C PRO A 229 14.29 -13.48 6.67
N ASP A 230 13.11 -13.34 7.25
CA ASP A 230 12.82 -13.85 8.57
C ASP A 230 12.15 -15.23 8.41
N TYR A 231 12.95 -16.29 8.43
CA TYR A 231 12.47 -17.64 8.11
C TYR A 231 11.42 -18.17 9.07
N ASP A 232 11.37 -17.66 10.31
CA ASP A 232 10.32 -18.00 11.27
C ASP A 232 8.98 -17.32 10.93
N TRP A 233 9.00 -16.33 10.05
CA TRP A 233 7.84 -15.60 9.55
C TRP A 233 7.71 -15.64 8.03
N LEU A 234 8.60 -16.32 7.34
CA LEU A 234 8.49 -16.55 5.91
C LEU A 234 7.64 -17.78 5.65
N LEU A 235 6.44 -17.57 5.16
CA LEU A 235 5.41 -18.57 4.98
C LEU A 235 5.42 -19.15 3.57
N VAL A 236 5.29 -20.45 3.42
CA VAL A 236 5.04 -21.11 2.13
C VAL A 236 3.56 -20.94 1.81
N MET A 237 3.26 -20.15 0.78
CA MET A 237 1.88 -19.87 0.37
C MET A 237 1.46 -20.80 -0.77
N ASP A 238 1.02 -21.99 -0.43
CA ASP A 238 0.49 -22.99 -1.33
C ASP A 238 -1.03 -22.93 -1.49
N SER A 239 -1.70 -22.13 -0.64
CA SER A 239 -3.13 -21.89 -0.62
C SER A 239 -3.42 -20.45 -0.18
N VAL A 240 -4.66 -19.98 -0.35
CA VAL A 240 -5.03 -18.60 0.04
C VAL A 240 -5.19 -18.45 1.55
N ALA A 241 -5.87 -19.41 2.18
CA ALA A 241 -6.36 -19.25 3.56
C ALA A 241 -5.43 -19.85 4.62
N GLY A 242 -4.51 -20.73 4.23
CA GLY A 242 -3.68 -21.44 5.20
C GLY A 242 -4.43 -22.60 5.90
N PRO A 243 -3.88 -23.15 6.98
CA PRO A 243 -2.68 -22.71 7.68
C PRO A 243 -1.41 -22.88 6.83
N HIS A 244 -0.51 -21.89 6.86
CA HIS A 244 0.74 -21.94 6.13
C HIS A 244 1.88 -22.34 7.07
N ARG A 245 2.80 -23.15 6.58
CA ARG A 245 4.02 -23.50 7.29
C ARG A 245 5.10 -22.47 7.06
N THR A 246 5.91 -22.21 8.07
CA THR A 246 7.08 -21.36 7.91
C THR A 246 8.22 -22.12 7.22
N VAL A 247 9.10 -21.39 6.56
CA VAL A 247 10.32 -22.00 6.01
C VAL A 247 11.20 -22.57 7.11
N ALA A 248 11.25 -21.91 8.28
CA ALA A 248 12.00 -22.41 9.44
C ALA A 248 11.43 -23.75 9.98
N ASP A 249 10.09 -23.91 10.03
CA ASP A 249 9.48 -25.18 10.44
C ASP A 249 9.85 -26.32 9.50
N LEU A 250 9.75 -26.08 8.20
CA LEU A 250 10.13 -27.02 7.17
C LEU A 250 11.64 -27.36 7.22
N ALA A 251 12.47 -26.37 7.50
CA ALA A 251 13.91 -26.54 7.63
C ALA A 251 14.26 -27.44 8.82
N ARG A 252 13.61 -27.22 9.96
CA ARG A 252 13.76 -28.08 11.16
C ARG A 252 13.31 -29.52 10.89
N GLU A 253 12.16 -29.70 10.26
CA GLU A 253 11.63 -31.02 9.93
C GLU A 253 12.52 -31.79 8.96
N ARG A 254 13.05 -31.10 7.93
CA ARG A 254 13.90 -31.74 6.90
C ARG A 254 15.37 -31.85 7.35
N GLY A 255 15.75 -31.22 8.45
CA GLY A 255 17.16 -31.16 8.91
C GLY A 255 18.07 -30.43 7.92
N LYS A 256 17.58 -29.38 7.26
CA LYS A 256 18.25 -28.65 6.17
C LYS A 256 18.33 -27.14 6.41
N ASP A 257 19.19 -26.49 5.65
CA ASP A 257 19.28 -25.06 5.62
C ASP A 257 17.97 -24.44 5.07
N PRO A 258 17.48 -23.32 5.63
CA PRO A 258 16.25 -22.66 5.16
C PRO A 258 16.26 -22.28 3.68
N VAL A 259 17.40 -21.83 3.13
CA VAL A 259 17.53 -21.51 1.71
C VAL A 259 17.44 -22.76 0.84
N GLU A 260 18.06 -23.86 1.29
CA GLU A 260 17.93 -25.15 0.61
C GLU A 260 16.47 -25.62 0.57
N VAL A 261 15.75 -25.47 1.68
CA VAL A 261 14.31 -25.80 1.76
C VAL A 261 13.49 -24.93 0.86
N MET A 262 13.76 -23.60 0.77
CA MET A 262 13.08 -22.73 -0.20
C MET A 262 13.28 -23.21 -1.64
N ILE A 263 14.50 -23.64 -2.00
CA ILE A 263 14.78 -24.21 -3.32
C ILE A 263 13.99 -25.51 -3.54
N GLU A 264 13.98 -26.41 -2.59
CA GLU A 264 13.25 -27.67 -2.70
C GLU A 264 11.75 -27.46 -2.87
N VAL A 265 11.15 -26.66 -1.99
CA VAL A 265 9.73 -26.29 -2.08
C VAL A 265 9.40 -25.64 -3.42
N ALA A 266 10.26 -24.74 -3.90
CA ALA A 266 10.06 -24.14 -5.21
C ALA A 266 10.10 -25.20 -6.35
N LEU A 267 11.01 -26.16 -6.30
CA LEU A 267 11.09 -27.25 -7.26
C LEU A 267 9.87 -28.19 -7.18
N GLU A 268 9.38 -28.52 -5.98
CA GLU A 268 8.15 -29.29 -5.75
C GLU A 268 6.93 -28.63 -6.41
N HIS A 269 6.88 -27.31 -6.40
CA HIS A 269 5.81 -26.49 -7.01
C HIS A 269 6.15 -25.92 -8.39
N LYS A 270 7.14 -26.49 -9.12
CA LYS A 270 7.54 -26.04 -10.45
C LYS A 270 7.85 -24.54 -10.52
N LEU A 271 8.50 -24.02 -9.52
CA LEU A 271 8.89 -22.62 -9.32
C LEU A 271 7.73 -21.61 -9.19
N LYS A 272 6.47 -22.07 -9.04
CA LYS A 272 5.28 -21.21 -8.99
C LYS A 272 4.76 -20.90 -7.60
N VAL A 273 5.33 -21.48 -6.55
CA VAL A 273 4.95 -21.19 -5.17
C VAL A 273 5.36 -19.76 -4.79
N PHE A 274 4.51 -19.12 -4.00
CA PHE A 274 4.86 -17.88 -3.34
C PHE A 274 5.41 -18.12 -1.94
N PHE A 275 6.44 -17.35 -1.60
CA PHE A 275 6.89 -17.18 -0.22
C PHE A 275 6.37 -15.83 0.27
N ARG A 276 5.53 -15.87 1.31
CA ARG A 276 4.86 -14.70 1.86
C ARG A 276 5.56 -14.23 3.13
N GLN A 277 6.08 -13.02 3.13
CA GLN A 277 6.71 -12.38 4.28
C GLN A 277 5.81 -11.27 4.81
N PRO A 278 5.19 -11.41 6.00
CA PRO A 278 4.53 -10.29 6.66
C PRO A 278 5.56 -9.20 7.00
N LEU A 279 5.20 -7.96 6.76
CA LEU A 279 5.98 -6.77 7.12
C LEU A 279 5.40 -6.08 8.35
N PHE A 280 4.07 -6.03 8.42
CA PHE A 280 3.28 -5.39 9.46
C PHE A 280 1.98 -6.15 9.69
N ASN A 281 1.27 -5.82 10.76
CA ASN A 281 -0.04 -6.35 11.10
C ASN A 281 -0.04 -7.89 11.30
N GLU A 282 1.05 -8.40 11.86
CA GLU A 282 1.16 -9.84 12.17
C GLU A 282 0.15 -10.26 13.24
N ASP A 283 -0.13 -9.37 14.20
CA ASP A 283 -1.12 -9.58 15.25
C ASP A 283 -2.53 -9.19 14.74
N GLN A 284 -3.39 -10.19 14.62
CA GLN A 284 -4.74 -10.00 14.07
C GLN A 284 -5.69 -9.33 15.07
N ASP A 285 -5.46 -9.43 16.38
CA ASP A 285 -6.25 -8.71 17.37
C ASP A 285 -5.99 -7.21 17.29
N HIS A 286 -4.74 -6.80 17.05
CA HIS A 286 -4.40 -5.41 16.75
C HIS A 286 -5.07 -4.93 15.46
N VAL A 287 -5.09 -5.75 14.41
CA VAL A 287 -5.77 -5.40 13.15
C VAL A 287 -7.25 -5.15 13.39
N LEU A 288 -7.92 -6.03 14.12
CA LEU A 288 -9.34 -5.89 14.43
C LEU A 288 -9.62 -4.63 15.27
N ALA A 289 -8.77 -4.36 16.26
CA ALA A 289 -8.86 -3.16 17.08
C ALA A 289 -8.73 -1.88 16.24
N MET A 290 -7.74 -1.85 15.33
CA MET A 290 -7.56 -0.73 14.41
C MET A 290 -8.75 -0.54 13.47
N MET A 291 -9.29 -1.62 12.88
CA MET A 291 -10.45 -1.53 11.98
C MET A 291 -11.72 -1.04 12.70
N ARG A 292 -11.91 -1.40 13.97
CA ARG A 292 -13.11 -1.04 14.74
C ARG A 292 -13.11 0.38 15.31
N HIS A 293 -11.98 1.06 15.25
CA HIS A 293 -11.92 2.43 15.78
C HIS A 293 -12.80 3.37 14.93
N PRO A 294 -13.62 4.24 15.54
CA PRO A 294 -14.60 5.07 14.81
C PRO A 294 -13.98 6.10 13.85
N ARG A 295 -12.66 6.35 13.97
CA ARG A 295 -11.89 7.23 13.08
C ARG A 295 -10.92 6.43 12.21
N SER A 296 -11.26 5.20 11.88
CA SER A 296 -10.50 4.34 11.00
C SER A 296 -11.31 4.02 9.75
N VAL A 297 -10.65 3.93 8.62
CA VAL A 297 -11.25 3.46 7.36
C VAL A 297 -10.43 2.31 6.79
N VAL A 298 -11.10 1.29 6.26
CA VAL A 298 -10.44 0.10 5.70
C VAL A 298 -10.14 0.34 4.23
N THR A 299 -9.08 1.08 3.95
CA THR A 299 -8.72 1.55 2.60
C THR A 299 -7.27 1.31 2.20
N PHE A 300 -6.36 1.09 3.15
CA PHE A 300 -4.94 0.92 2.86
C PHE A 300 -4.64 -0.48 2.33
N SER A 301 -4.15 -0.61 1.12
CA SER A 301 -3.74 -1.90 0.55
C SER A 301 -2.27 -1.96 0.16
N ASP A 302 -1.67 -0.85 -0.21
CA ASP A 302 -0.34 -0.76 -0.84
C ASP A 302 -0.19 -1.69 -2.07
N SER A 303 -1.33 -2.13 -2.62
CA SER A 303 -1.38 -3.05 -3.75
C SER A 303 -0.80 -2.42 -5.00
N GLY A 304 0.12 -3.13 -5.65
CA GLY A 304 0.87 -2.63 -6.80
C GLY A 304 2.20 -2.00 -6.45
N ALA A 305 2.50 -1.75 -5.17
CA ALA A 305 3.82 -1.31 -4.76
C ALA A 305 4.87 -2.37 -5.12
N HIS A 306 6.02 -1.89 -5.63
CA HIS A 306 7.06 -2.74 -6.21
C HIS A 306 6.56 -3.67 -7.32
N VAL A 307 5.43 -3.36 -7.94
CA VAL A 307 4.75 -3.98 -9.09
C VAL A 307 4.41 -5.46 -8.90
N SER A 308 5.38 -6.31 -8.57
CA SER A 308 5.21 -7.77 -8.46
C SER A 308 5.49 -8.31 -7.05
N GLN A 309 5.39 -7.49 -6.02
CA GLN A 309 5.72 -7.89 -4.64
C GLN A 309 4.60 -7.69 -3.64
N ILE A 310 3.85 -6.58 -3.68
CA ILE A 310 2.75 -6.34 -2.76
C ILE A 310 1.42 -6.58 -3.47
N MET A 311 0.65 -7.54 -2.95
CA MET A 311 -0.61 -7.99 -3.53
C MET A 311 -1.71 -8.02 -2.47
N ASP A 312 -1.95 -6.88 -1.84
CA ASP A 312 -2.98 -6.77 -0.81
C ASP A 312 -4.29 -6.15 -1.33
N SER A 313 -4.53 -6.19 -2.65
CA SER A 313 -5.76 -5.75 -3.32
C SER A 313 -7.01 -6.56 -2.92
N SER A 314 -6.83 -7.65 -2.18
CA SER A 314 -7.92 -8.47 -1.66
C SER A 314 -8.43 -8.05 -0.29
N LEU A 315 -8.06 -6.88 0.22
CA LEU A 315 -8.43 -6.45 1.57
C LEU A 315 -9.94 -6.47 1.82
N GLN A 316 -10.76 -6.11 0.83
CA GLN A 316 -12.22 -6.08 0.95
C GLN A 316 -12.82 -7.48 1.04
N THR A 317 -12.38 -8.39 0.15
CA THR A 317 -12.84 -9.79 0.17
C THR A 317 -12.32 -10.54 1.38
N HIS A 318 -11.15 -10.14 1.92
CA HIS A 318 -10.64 -10.66 3.18
C HIS A 318 -11.51 -10.24 4.38
N VAL A 319 -11.99 -9.00 4.44
CA VAL A 319 -12.94 -8.59 5.48
C VAL A 319 -14.16 -9.50 5.48
N LEU A 320 -14.76 -9.72 4.32
CA LEU A 320 -15.98 -10.52 4.17
C LEU A 320 -15.76 -12.02 4.45
N SER A 321 -14.64 -12.58 3.99
CA SER A 321 -14.35 -14.00 4.21
C SER A 321 -13.82 -14.29 5.61
N HIS A 322 -12.78 -13.58 6.02
CA HIS A 322 -12.09 -13.86 7.27
C HIS A 322 -12.81 -13.29 8.49
N TRP A 323 -13.03 -11.98 8.51
CA TRP A 323 -13.58 -11.32 9.71
C TRP A 323 -15.05 -11.58 9.94
N VAL A 324 -15.84 -11.68 8.85
CA VAL A 324 -17.27 -12.00 8.95
C VAL A 324 -17.47 -13.51 9.04
N ARG A 325 -17.11 -14.26 7.98
CA ARG A 325 -17.49 -15.67 7.88
C ARG A 325 -16.68 -16.62 8.76
N GLU A 326 -15.33 -16.48 8.78
CA GLU A 326 -14.49 -17.43 9.49
C GLU A 326 -14.36 -17.12 10.99
N LYS A 327 -14.18 -15.84 11.33
CA LYS A 327 -14.00 -15.39 12.72
C LYS A 327 -15.29 -15.00 13.42
N GLY A 328 -16.33 -14.61 12.68
CA GLY A 328 -17.56 -14.06 13.27
C GLY A 328 -17.30 -12.81 14.12
N ALA A 329 -16.20 -12.11 13.85
CA ALA A 329 -15.80 -10.93 14.60
C ALA A 329 -16.58 -9.68 14.16
N LEU A 330 -17.05 -9.63 12.93
CA LEU A 330 -17.88 -8.56 12.38
C LEU A 330 -19.19 -9.15 11.87
N SER A 331 -20.30 -8.41 12.01
CA SER A 331 -21.51 -8.71 11.25
C SER A 331 -21.30 -8.36 9.77
N LEU A 332 -22.16 -8.90 8.90
CA LEU A 332 -22.10 -8.59 7.47
C LEU A 332 -22.35 -7.10 7.21
N GLU A 333 -23.32 -6.54 7.93
CA GLU A 333 -23.72 -5.13 7.84
C GLU A 333 -22.59 -4.19 8.27
N GLU A 334 -21.91 -4.49 9.39
CA GLU A 334 -20.72 -3.74 9.84
C GLU A 334 -19.62 -3.78 8.77
N ALA A 335 -19.29 -4.96 8.26
CA ALA A 335 -18.27 -5.12 7.23
C ALA A 335 -18.62 -4.36 5.94
N VAL A 336 -19.87 -4.45 5.47
CA VAL A 336 -20.32 -3.70 4.28
C VAL A 336 -20.22 -2.20 4.52
N ARG A 337 -20.64 -1.70 5.68
CA ARG A 337 -20.51 -0.29 6.04
C ARG A 337 -19.05 0.17 6.04
N MET A 338 -18.12 -0.62 6.64
CA MET A 338 -16.68 -0.36 6.66
C MET A 338 -16.08 -0.29 5.25
N LEU A 339 -16.63 -1.03 4.30
CA LEU A 339 -16.10 -1.12 2.94
C LEU A 339 -16.78 -0.15 1.95
N THR A 340 -17.84 0.55 2.35
CA THR A 340 -18.64 1.40 1.46
C THR A 340 -18.87 2.79 2.02
N LEU A 341 -19.77 2.94 3.00
CA LEU A 341 -20.16 4.24 3.54
C LEU A 341 -19.02 4.96 4.25
N GLU A 342 -18.25 4.25 5.07
CA GLU A 342 -17.17 4.87 5.85
C GLU A 342 -16.08 5.47 4.95
N PRO A 343 -15.51 4.73 3.97
CA PRO A 343 -14.55 5.33 3.05
C PRO A 343 -15.16 6.43 2.18
N ALA A 344 -16.40 6.28 1.69
CA ALA A 344 -17.05 7.34 0.93
C ALA A 344 -17.14 8.64 1.74
N THR A 345 -17.61 8.54 3.00
CA THR A 345 -17.72 9.69 3.91
C THR A 345 -16.35 10.30 4.23
N ALA A 346 -15.35 9.48 4.55
CA ALA A 346 -14.02 9.96 4.91
C ALA A 346 -13.35 10.72 3.75
N TRP A 347 -13.55 10.25 2.51
CA TRP A 347 -13.01 10.86 1.30
C TRP A 347 -13.90 11.96 0.70
N GLY A 348 -15.05 12.26 1.32
CA GLY A 348 -15.96 13.34 0.91
C GLY A 348 -16.79 13.02 -0.32
N PHE A 349 -17.13 11.77 -0.56
CA PHE A 349 -18.03 11.35 -1.62
C PHE A 349 -19.47 11.21 -1.08
N ASP A 350 -20.31 12.21 -1.32
CA ASP A 350 -21.67 12.28 -0.76
C ASP A 350 -22.72 11.52 -1.58
N ASP A 351 -22.37 11.13 -2.81
CA ASP A 351 -23.28 10.54 -3.79
C ASP A 351 -23.18 9.01 -3.89
N ARG A 352 -22.38 8.36 -3.03
CA ARG A 352 -22.11 6.92 -3.06
C ARG A 352 -21.89 6.32 -1.67
N GLY A 353 -21.70 4.98 -1.60
CA GLY A 353 -21.49 4.27 -0.34
C GLY A 353 -22.78 3.79 0.34
N LEU A 354 -23.96 4.20 -0.15
CA LEU A 354 -25.29 3.76 0.30
C LEU A 354 -26.20 3.42 -0.87
N ILE A 355 -27.06 2.44 -0.68
CA ILE A 355 -28.19 2.17 -1.60
C ILE A 355 -29.34 3.08 -1.22
N ARG A 356 -29.49 4.20 -1.92
CA ARG A 356 -30.55 5.19 -1.71
C ARG A 356 -30.91 5.86 -3.04
N VAL A 357 -32.19 6.21 -3.22
CA VAL A 357 -32.64 6.97 -4.40
C VAL A 357 -31.86 8.28 -4.52
N GLY A 358 -31.37 8.57 -5.71
CA GLY A 358 -30.56 9.76 -6.02
C GLY A 358 -29.04 9.56 -5.90
N MET A 359 -28.58 8.42 -5.39
CA MET A 359 -27.16 8.09 -5.34
C MET A 359 -26.67 7.36 -6.59
N ALA A 360 -25.38 7.38 -6.83
CA ALA A 360 -24.72 6.62 -7.89
C ALA A 360 -25.03 5.12 -7.71
N ALA A 361 -25.42 4.46 -8.79
CA ALA A 361 -25.72 3.03 -8.77
C ALA A 361 -24.40 2.22 -8.93
N ASP A 362 -23.53 2.32 -7.91
CA ASP A 362 -22.30 1.55 -7.77
C ASP A 362 -22.55 0.39 -6.80
N LEU A 363 -22.72 -0.82 -7.34
CA LEU A 363 -23.22 -1.97 -6.60
C LEU A 363 -22.32 -3.20 -6.81
N ILE A 364 -22.24 -4.03 -5.78
CA ILE A 364 -21.63 -5.37 -5.87
C ILE A 364 -22.68 -6.41 -5.47
N VAL A 365 -22.84 -7.44 -6.30
CA VAL A 365 -23.68 -8.60 -6.00
C VAL A 365 -22.78 -9.78 -5.67
N PHE A 366 -22.83 -10.26 -4.45
CA PHE A 366 -21.97 -11.35 -4.00
C PHE A 366 -22.73 -12.36 -3.12
N ASP A 367 -22.19 -13.56 -3.04
CA ASP A 367 -22.64 -14.63 -2.14
C ASP A 367 -21.78 -14.58 -0.86
N PRO A 368 -22.34 -14.21 0.31
CA PRO A 368 -21.59 -14.11 1.55
C PRO A 368 -21.01 -15.45 2.02
N ALA A 369 -21.57 -16.57 1.59
CA ALA A 369 -21.04 -17.90 1.90
C ALA A 369 -19.82 -18.27 1.04
N LYS A 370 -19.60 -17.60 -0.09
CA LYS A 370 -18.54 -17.95 -1.07
C LYS A 370 -17.52 -16.86 -1.31
N VAL A 371 -17.84 -15.60 -0.99
CA VAL A 371 -16.91 -14.48 -1.24
C VAL A 371 -15.58 -14.73 -0.54
N ALA A 372 -14.49 -14.71 -1.31
CA ALA A 372 -13.12 -14.90 -0.82
C ALA A 372 -12.10 -14.44 -1.86
N PRO A 373 -10.87 -14.06 -1.45
CA PRO A 373 -9.77 -13.88 -2.37
C PRO A 373 -9.36 -15.24 -2.99
N LEU A 374 -8.88 -15.22 -4.23
CA LEU A 374 -8.22 -16.36 -4.89
C LEU A 374 -6.70 -16.24 -4.78
N MET A 375 -5.97 -17.28 -5.17
CA MET A 375 -4.51 -17.20 -5.24
C MET A 375 -4.07 -16.08 -6.19
N PRO A 376 -3.04 -15.30 -5.83
CA PRO A 376 -2.45 -14.34 -6.75
C PRO A 376 -1.79 -15.04 -7.94
N GLU A 377 -1.77 -14.37 -9.07
CA GLU A 377 -1.17 -14.83 -10.31
C GLU A 377 -0.15 -13.81 -10.82
N VAL A 378 0.94 -14.29 -11.42
CA VAL A 378 1.87 -13.44 -12.16
C VAL A 378 1.35 -13.27 -13.59
N ARG A 379 1.18 -12.03 -14.02
CA ARG A 379 0.77 -11.68 -15.38
C ARG A 379 1.79 -10.78 -16.05
N HIS A 380 1.94 -10.96 -17.38
CA HIS A 380 2.85 -10.18 -18.22
C HIS A 380 2.04 -9.32 -19.19
N ASP A 381 1.17 -8.47 -18.67
CA ASP A 381 0.22 -7.65 -19.41
C ASP A 381 0.49 -6.13 -19.32
N LEU A 382 1.61 -5.74 -18.74
CA LEU A 382 2.08 -4.36 -18.77
C LEU A 382 2.88 -4.06 -20.06
N PRO A 383 3.08 -2.77 -20.41
CA PRO A 383 3.92 -2.39 -21.56
C PRO A 383 5.29 -3.10 -21.56
N ALA A 384 5.78 -3.44 -22.75
CA ALA A 384 7.00 -4.21 -22.97
C ALA A 384 7.00 -5.62 -22.33
N GLY A 385 5.83 -6.21 -22.06
CA GLY A 385 5.70 -7.52 -21.43
C GLY A 385 6.13 -7.53 -19.96
N ALA A 386 6.13 -6.38 -19.31
CA ALA A 386 6.48 -6.29 -17.89
C ALA A 386 5.42 -7.01 -17.03
N ARG A 387 5.91 -7.64 -15.96
CA ARG A 387 5.07 -8.46 -15.08
C ARG A 387 4.41 -7.64 -13.98
N ARG A 388 3.27 -8.13 -13.51
CA ARG A 388 2.62 -7.69 -12.27
C ARG A 388 1.93 -8.86 -11.58
N LEU A 389 1.57 -8.68 -10.30
CA LEU A 389 0.64 -9.57 -9.61
C LEU A 389 -0.80 -9.14 -9.90
N VAL A 390 -1.68 -10.13 -10.05
CA VAL A 390 -3.14 -9.96 -10.16
C VAL A 390 -3.79 -10.93 -9.18
N GLN A 391 -4.80 -10.48 -8.46
CA GLN A 391 -5.57 -11.33 -7.57
C GLN A 391 -7.06 -11.18 -7.86
N LYS A 392 -7.70 -12.29 -8.20
CA LYS A 392 -9.15 -12.37 -8.42
C LYS A 392 -9.87 -12.74 -7.12
N ALA A 393 -11.19 -12.64 -7.16
CA ALA A 393 -12.07 -13.05 -6.07
C ALA A 393 -13.09 -14.11 -6.53
N ALA A 394 -13.46 -14.99 -5.62
CA ALA A 394 -14.62 -15.87 -5.77
C ALA A 394 -15.87 -15.22 -5.17
N GLY A 395 -17.06 -15.74 -5.52
CA GLY A 395 -18.31 -15.38 -4.89
C GLY A 395 -18.90 -14.02 -5.28
N ILE A 396 -18.30 -13.29 -6.21
CA ILE A 396 -18.84 -12.03 -6.77
C ILE A 396 -19.48 -12.34 -8.12
N SER A 397 -20.79 -12.16 -8.22
CA SER A 397 -21.54 -12.42 -9.45
C SER A 397 -21.65 -11.21 -10.37
N ALA A 398 -21.70 -9.99 -9.83
CA ALA A 398 -21.68 -8.77 -10.64
C ALA A 398 -21.06 -7.59 -9.90
N THR A 399 -20.39 -6.73 -10.67
CA THR A 399 -20.01 -5.38 -10.26
C THR A 399 -20.70 -4.39 -11.20
N VAL A 400 -21.44 -3.46 -10.63
CA VAL A 400 -22.18 -2.43 -11.36
C VAL A 400 -21.55 -1.08 -11.03
N VAL A 401 -21.32 -0.26 -12.03
CA VAL A 401 -20.80 1.10 -11.90
C VAL A 401 -21.70 2.05 -12.69
N ASN A 402 -22.16 3.12 -12.07
CA ASN A 402 -23.10 4.06 -12.67
C ASN A 402 -24.30 3.35 -13.37
N GLY A 403 -24.85 2.31 -12.75
CA GLY A 403 -26.00 1.55 -13.24
C GLY A 403 -25.71 0.56 -14.38
N GLN A 404 -24.47 0.41 -14.81
CA GLN A 404 -24.09 -0.54 -15.87
C GLN A 404 -23.23 -1.68 -15.31
N VAL A 405 -23.47 -2.90 -15.77
CA VAL A 405 -22.70 -4.07 -15.33
C VAL A 405 -21.31 -4.02 -15.96
N LEU A 406 -20.31 -3.71 -15.14
CA LEU A 406 -18.90 -3.68 -15.52
C LEU A 406 -18.27 -5.08 -15.56
N MET A 407 -18.53 -5.89 -14.51
CA MET A 407 -18.06 -7.25 -14.38
C MET A 407 -19.22 -8.21 -14.16
N ARG A 408 -19.14 -9.41 -14.75
CA ARG A 408 -20.08 -10.51 -14.53
C ARG A 408 -19.30 -11.82 -14.31
N ASN A 409 -19.48 -12.43 -13.14
CA ASN A 409 -18.79 -13.68 -12.76
C ASN A 409 -17.25 -13.62 -12.95
N GLY A 410 -16.65 -12.47 -12.61
CA GLY A 410 -15.20 -12.26 -12.71
C GLY A 410 -14.68 -11.86 -14.10
N GLU A 411 -15.58 -11.75 -15.11
CA GLU A 411 -15.19 -11.36 -16.48
C GLU A 411 -15.73 -9.97 -16.82
N HIS A 412 -14.90 -9.16 -17.49
CA HIS A 412 -15.26 -7.80 -17.92
C HIS A 412 -16.26 -7.83 -19.08
N THR A 413 -17.32 -7.04 -18.99
CA THR A 413 -18.41 -7.03 -19.99
C THR A 413 -18.09 -6.26 -21.27
N GLY A 414 -16.99 -5.50 -21.28
CA GLY A 414 -16.61 -4.63 -22.39
C GLY A 414 -17.14 -3.19 -22.28
N VAL A 415 -17.96 -2.87 -21.24
CA VAL A 415 -18.43 -1.50 -21.00
C VAL A 415 -17.53 -0.78 -20.00
N TYR A 416 -17.36 0.53 -20.17
CA TYR A 416 -16.51 1.39 -19.31
C TYR A 416 -17.34 2.55 -18.77
N PRO A 417 -18.22 2.32 -17.77
CA PRO A 417 -19.17 3.30 -17.27
C PRO A 417 -18.60 4.23 -16.21
N GLY A 418 -17.33 4.04 -15.83
CA GLY A 418 -16.66 4.85 -14.84
C GLY A 418 -16.55 6.32 -15.25
N GLN A 419 -16.63 7.22 -14.28
CA GLN A 419 -16.42 8.65 -14.45
C GLN A 419 -15.30 9.12 -13.52
N LEU A 420 -14.54 10.13 -13.95
CA LEU A 420 -13.54 10.76 -13.11
C LEU A 420 -14.24 11.55 -12.00
N LEU A 421 -14.05 11.12 -10.76
CA LEU A 421 -14.50 11.86 -9.60
C LEU A 421 -13.53 13.01 -9.33
N ARG A 422 -14.07 14.21 -9.13
CA ARG A 422 -13.30 15.42 -8.89
C ARG A 422 -13.61 15.97 -7.50
N GLY A 423 -12.63 16.67 -6.93
CA GLY A 423 -12.81 17.41 -5.69
C GLY A 423 -13.87 18.54 -5.83
N PRO A 424 -14.35 19.06 -4.70
CA PRO A 424 -15.52 19.97 -4.66
C PRO A 424 -15.30 21.31 -5.37
N LEU A 425 -14.05 21.69 -5.64
CA LEU A 425 -13.72 22.96 -6.32
C LEU A 425 -13.71 22.84 -7.84
N ALA A 426 -13.83 21.65 -8.40
CA ALA A 426 -13.92 21.50 -9.85
C ALA A 426 -15.19 22.21 -10.37
N ALA A 427 -15.02 23.07 -11.38
CA ALA A 427 -16.16 23.66 -12.06
C ALA A 427 -17.09 22.53 -12.57
N ALA A 428 -18.39 22.64 -12.31
CA ALA A 428 -19.38 21.77 -12.91
C ALA A 428 -19.27 21.91 -14.44
N ARG A 429 -19.04 20.77 -15.13
CA ARG A 429 -19.04 20.70 -16.59
C ARG A 429 -20.45 20.48 -17.11
#